data_c5144b5371bcefd33f00535ab6c4f97e
#
_entry.id   c5144b5371bcefd33f00535ab6c4f97e
#
_cell.length_a   1.000
_cell.length_b   1.000
_cell.length_c   1.000
_cell.angle_alpha   90.00
_cell.angle_beta   90.00
_cell.angle_gamma   90.00
#
_symmetry.space_group_name_H-M   'P 1'
#
loop_
_entity.id
_entity.type
_entity.pdbx_description
1 polymer ?
#
loop_
_entity_poly.entity_id
_entity_poly.type
_entity_poly.pdbx_seq_one_letter_code
_entity_poly.pdbx_strand_id
1 'polypeptide(L)'
;GYNYLGNQNLKYRNNDDSAPENLTLDLSSREQKLSLRAENRTYNDRWTWREGVEAWYAFYNDHTYQKVYHNESSISQYSTDISFAGWAAYGSARYTSEDGRLTANMGLRLDGCSYSDLTARFWEHISPTVSLSYKFLPSWAVNIGAGMYHQLPPYTALGYKDENGQLANKSLEYMRVKNAALGVEWTPGKQITVSLEGFYKHYTDIPLSVADNIPLSCKGNDYGVVGNELLVSSAKGRAYGLEATMRWQIPGKLVSMASFTLFKSQYKNNSDAGYINSAWDNRFIANVSATYELPRNWSIGAKLSAIGGSPYTPYDVDKSSLVEAWDAQGRPYYDYSKFNTERLDAFAQLDIRVDKNYYFKGWMLGFYLDIQNITKSVLSQPDVLMSTGVIENPDAPAAEQRYKMKYISQDSGTLLPSIGITVRF
;
A
#
# COMPACT_ATOMS: atom_id res chain seq x y z
N GLY A 1 5.49 22.05 8.80
CA GLY A 1 5.09 20.76 9.34
C GLY A 1 6.29 19.95 9.81
N TYR A 2 6.08 19.12 10.82
CA TYR A 2 7.06 18.13 11.29
C TYR A 2 6.38 16.77 11.37
N ASN A 3 7.00 15.76 10.77
CA ASN A 3 6.55 14.37 10.81
C ASN A 3 7.63 13.50 11.45
N TYR A 4 7.19 12.55 12.26
CA TYR A 4 8.04 11.53 12.88
C TYR A 4 7.39 10.16 12.70
N LEU A 5 8.17 9.18 12.24
CA LEU A 5 7.80 7.79 12.15
C LEU A 5 8.93 6.94 12.75
N GLY A 6 8.59 6.12 13.74
CA GLY A 6 9.50 5.11 14.29
C GLY A 6 9.01 3.71 13.93
N ASN A 7 9.93 2.84 13.56
CA ASN A 7 9.65 1.45 13.18
C ASN A 7 10.60 0.51 13.91
N GLN A 8 10.06 -0.58 14.45
CA GLN A 8 10.87 -1.66 15.03
C GLN A 8 10.30 -3.00 14.58
N ASN A 9 11.15 -3.87 14.10
CA ASN A 9 10.78 -5.22 13.68
C ASN A 9 11.83 -6.21 14.20
N LEU A 10 11.39 -7.11 15.06
CA LEU A 10 12.23 -8.11 15.70
C LEU A 10 11.65 -9.50 15.40
N LYS A 11 12.48 -10.39 14.84
CA LYS A 11 12.07 -11.76 14.49
C LYS A 11 13.11 -12.77 14.97
N TYR A 12 12.62 -13.83 15.58
CA TYR A 12 13.42 -14.97 15.99
C TYR A 12 12.99 -16.22 15.22
N ARG A 13 13.92 -17.15 15.05
CA ARG A 13 13.66 -18.49 14.51
C ARG A 13 12.62 -19.19 15.38
N ASN A 14 11.55 -19.69 14.78
CA ASN A 14 10.43 -20.36 15.47
C ASN A 14 9.78 -19.53 16.60
N ASN A 15 9.90 -18.19 16.58
CA ASN A 15 9.52 -17.30 17.68
C ASN A 15 10.20 -17.65 19.02
N ASP A 16 11.38 -18.27 18.99
CA ASP A 16 12.17 -18.65 20.14
C ASP A 16 13.27 -17.60 20.42
N ASP A 17 13.08 -16.77 21.42
CA ASP A 17 14.02 -15.74 21.86
C ASP A 17 14.97 -16.20 22.99
N SER A 18 14.95 -17.51 23.33
CA SER A 18 15.77 -18.08 24.41
C SER A 18 17.28 -18.04 24.14
N ALA A 19 17.68 -17.94 22.86
CA ALA A 19 19.07 -17.93 22.45
C ALA A 19 19.36 -16.85 21.39
N PRO A 20 20.49 -16.11 21.52
CA PRO A 20 20.84 -15.04 20.55
C PRO A 20 21.01 -15.52 19.11
N GLU A 21 21.43 -16.77 18.90
CA GLU A 21 21.58 -17.39 17.58
C GLU A 21 20.26 -17.54 16.83
N ASN A 22 19.13 -17.51 17.53
CA ASN A 22 17.79 -17.57 16.96
C ASN A 22 17.36 -16.23 16.35
N LEU A 23 18.06 -15.13 16.63
CA LEU A 23 17.77 -13.83 16.03
C LEU A 23 17.96 -13.89 14.50
N THR A 24 16.89 -13.59 13.76
CA THR A 24 16.89 -13.58 12.29
C THR A 24 16.72 -12.18 11.71
N LEU A 25 16.06 -11.29 12.42
CA LEU A 25 15.90 -9.89 12.06
C LEU A 25 15.85 -9.02 13.32
N ASP A 26 16.66 -7.98 13.36
CA ASP A 26 16.51 -6.82 14.25
C ASP A 26 16.65 -5.57 13.41
N LEU A 27 15.52 -4.88 13.21
CA LEU A 27 15.49 -3.63 12.50
C LEU A 27 14.86 -2.56 13.39
N SER A 28 15.54 -1.45 13.51
CA SER A 28 15.03 -0.24 14.16
C SER A 28 15.28 0.96 13.26
N SER A 29 14.23 1.65 12.82
CA SER A 29 14.37 2.82 11.97
C SER A 29 13.58 4.01 12.48
N ARG A 30 14.05 5.21 12.15
CA ARG A 30 13.40 6.49 12.44
C ARG A 30 13.43 7.38 11.23
N GLU A 31 12.26 7.84 10.82
CA GLU A 31 12.11 8.85 9.78
C GLU A 31 11.61 10.14 10.40
N GLN A 32 12.28 11.25 10.10
CA GLN A 32 11.87 12.57 10.51
C GLN A 32 11.88 13.49 9.29
N LYS A 33 10.86 14.32 9.17
CA LYS A 33 10.75 15.26 8.06
C LYS A 33 10.24 16.60 8.55
N LEU A 34 11.04 17.63 8.38
CA LEU A 34 10.64 19.02 8.54
C LEU A 34 10.24 19.57 7.17
N SER A 35 9.07 20.19 7.05
CA SER A 35 8.57 20.75 5.78
C SER A 35 8.05 22.16 5.93
N LEU A 36 8.36 23.00 4.97
CA LEU A 36 7.84 24.35 4.79
C LEU A 36 7.22 24.46 3.40
N ARG A 37 6.01 24.98 3.33
CA ARG A 37 5.29 25.22 2.08
C ARG A 37 4.72 26.62 2.08
N ALA A 38 4.92 27.34 1.00
CA ALA A 38 4.29 28.61 0.71
C ALA A 38 3.45 28.47 -0.56
N GLU A 39 2.21 28.91 -0.51
CA GLU A 39 1.26 28.80 -1.61
C GLU A 39 0.48 30.10 -1.74
N ASN A 40 0.35 30.59 -2.96
CA ASN A 40 -0.55 31.68 -3.33
C ASN A 40 -1.70 31.11 -4.16
N ARG A 41 -2.90 31.71 -3.99
CA ARG A 41 -4.08 31.37 -4.78
C ARG A 41 -4.79 32.63 -5.20
N THR A 42 -4.89 32.83 -6.50
CA THR A 42 -5.53 33.98 -7.11
C THR A 42 -6.81 33.56 -7.84
N TYR A 43 -7.87 34.25 -7.57
CA TYR A 43 -9.16 34.05 -8.22
C TYR A 43 -9.42 35.22 -9.16
N ASN A 44 -9.76 34.92 -10.41
CA ASN A 44 -10.12 35.89 -11.42
C ASN A 44 -11.24 35.31 -12.29
N ASP A 45 -12.49 35.79 -12.07
CA ASP A 45 -13.70 35.32 -12.77
C ASP A 45 -13.78 33.83 -12.93
N ARG A 46 -13.36 33.34 -14.10
CA ARG A 46 -13.42 31.93 -14.54
C ARG A 46 -12.15 31.18 -14.25
N TRP A 47 -11.09 31.88 -13.81
CA TRP A 47 -9.79 31.28 -13.58
C TRP A 47 -9.45 31.26 -12.08
N THR A 48 -8.90 30.13 -11.65
CA THR A 48 -8.22 30.02 -10.37
C THR A 48 -6.78 29.59 -10.63
N TRP A 49 -5.85 30.45 -10.24
CA TRP A 49 -4.43 30.20 -10.30
C TRP A 49 -3.92 29.77 -8.95
N ARG A 50 -3.03 28.80 -8.93
CA ARG A 50 -2.40 28.31 -7.72
C ARG A 50 -0.93 28.08 -8.02
N GLU A 51 -0.07 28.70 -7.26
CA GLU A 51 1.37 28.57 -7.37
C GLU A 51 1.99 28.43 -6.00
N GLY A 52 3.05 27.64 -5.90
CA GLY A 52 3.71 27.41 -4.63
C GLY A 52 5.08 26.80 -4.74
N VAL A 53 5.77 26.91 -3.64
CA VAL A 53 7.06 26.29 -3.41
C VAL A 53 7.03 25.48 -2.13
N GLU A 54 7.78 24.41 -2.11
CA GLU A 54 7.93 23.52 -0.95
C GLU A 54 9.41 23.22 -0.75
N ALA A 55 9.85 23.29 0.50
CA ALA A 55 11.17 22.83 0.90
C ALA A 55 11.00 21.88 2.10
N TRP A 56 11.79 20.85 2.14
CA TRP A 56 11.78 19.92 3.26
C TRP A 56 13.19 19.40 3.54
N TYR A 57 13.39 18.96 4.77
CA TYR A 57 14.61 18.29 5.19
C TYR A 57 14.25 16.98 5.88
N ALA A 58 14.84 15.90 5.42
CA ALA A 58 14.58 14.56 5.94
C ALA A 58 15.81 14.03 6.65
N PHE A 59 15.54 13.29 7.74
CA PHE A 59 16.52 12.50 8.47
C PHE A 59 16.00 11.06 8.50
N TYR A 60 16.86 10.14 8.19
CA TYR A 60 16.61 8.72 8.30
C TYR A 60 17.75 8.02 9.00
N ASN A 61 17.42 7.38 10.12
CA ASN A 61 18.36 6.53 10.86
C ASN A 61 17.84 5.11 10.83
N ASP A 62 18.72 4.16 10.62
CA ASP A 62 18.40 2.74 10.54
C ASP A 62 19.52 1.93 11.22
N HIS A 63 19.09 0.91 11.96
CA HIS A 63 19.93 -0.16 12.43
C HIS A 63 19.30 -1.47 11.98
N THR A 64 20.03 -2.20 11.14
CA THR A 64 19.58 -3.46 10.56
C THR A 64 20.57 -4.57 10.89
N TYR A 65 20.06 -5.65 11.47
CA TYR A 65 20.67 -6.97 11.49
C TYR A 65 19.68 -7.95 10.83
N GLN A 66 20.12 -8.65 9.80
CA GLN A 66 19.29 -9.62 9.10
C GLN A 66 20.09 -10.81 8.64
N LYS A 67 19.61 -12.03 8.92
CA LYS A 67 20.07 -13.25 8.27
C LYS A 67 19.38 -13.37 6.91
N VAL A 68 20.16 -13.36 5.84
CA VAL A 68 19.69 -13.48 4.47
C VAL A 68 19.93 -14.93 4.01
N TYR A 69 18.87 -15.58 3.55
CA TYR A 69 18.88 -16.98 3.12
C TYR A 69 18.50 -17.04 1.63
N HIS A 70 19.46 -16.82 0.75
CA HIS A 70 19.20 -16.92 -0.70
C HIS A 70 19.71 -18.26 -1.22
N ASN A 71 20.99 -18.42 -1.44
CA ASN A 71 21.66 -19.70 -1.80
C ASN A 71 22.54 -20.17 -0.65
N GLU A 72 23.17 -19.25 0.05
CA GLU A 72 23.94 -19.43 1.26
C GLU A 72 23.43 -18.48 2.32
N SER A 73 23.57 -18.83 3.60
CA SER A 73 23.21 -17.92 4.68
C SER A 73 24.28 -16.84 4.84
N SER A 74 23.91 -15.60 4.77
CA SER A 74 24.76 -14.45 5.04
C SER A 74 24.11 -13.54 6.08
N ILE A 75 24.92 -12.75 6.78
CA ILE A 75 24.44 -11.73 7.72
C ILE A 75 24.62 -10.39 7.06
N SER A 76 23.52 -9.66 6.90
CA SER A 76 23.51 -8.25 6.56
C SER A 76 23.40 -7.45 7.85
N GLN A 77 24.45 -6.71 8.21
CA GLN A 77 24.45 -5.87 9.41
C GLN A 77 25.05 -4.52 9.08
N TYR A 78 24.26 -3.46 9.27
CA TYR A 78 24.72 -2.09 9.05
C TYR A 78 23.91 -1.11 9.89
N SER A 79 24.44 0.10 10.03
CA SER A 79 23.70 1.25 10.56
C SER A 79 23.83 2.40 9.58
N THR A 80 22.71 3.05 9.33
CA THR A 80 22.62 4.16 8.41
C THR A 80 22.17 5.42 9.14
N ASP A 81 22.78 6.53 8.76
CA ASP A 81 22.37 7.87 9.12
C ASP A 81 22.48 8.72 7.86
N ILE A 82 21.35 9.01 7.24
CA ILE A 82 21.28 9.85 6.05
C ILE A 82 20.39 11.05 6.31
N SER A 83 20.79 12.19 5.76
CA SER A 83 19.99 13.40 5.78
C SER A 83 20.14 14.13 4.44
N PHE A 84 19.06 14.69 3.96
CA PHE A 84 19.05 15.42 2.69
C PHE A 84 17.88 16.40 2.62
N ALA A 85 18.11 17.48 1.86
CA ALA A 85 17.10 18.48 1.57
C ALA A 85 16.34 18.12 0.30
N GLY A 86 15.07 18.49 0.24
CA GLY A 86 14.28 18.43 -0.96
C GLY A 86 13.53 19.72 -1.22
N TRP A 87 13.20 19.97 -2.46
CA TRP A 87 12.51 21.16 -2.90
C TRP A 87 11.53 20.80 -4.02
N ALA A 88 10.47 21.60 -4.10
CA ALA A 88 9.53 21.53 -5.21
C ALA A 88 9.00 22.92 -5.53
N ALA A 89 8.69 23.13 -6.81
CA ALA A 89 7.92 24.26 -7.29
C ALA A 89 6.74 23.73 -8.10
N TYR A 90 5.58 24.36 -7.97
CA TYR A 90 4.40 23.95 -8.70
C TYR A 90 3.50 25.11 -9.05
N GLY A 91 2.78 24.95 -10.15
CA GLY A 91 1.73 25.84 -10.58
C GLY A 91 0.56 25.10 -11.18
N SER A 92 -0.63 25.60 -11.00
CA SER A 92 -1.83 25.07 -11.67
C SER A 92 -2.82 26.18 -12.01
N ALA A 93 -3.55 25.97 -13.10
CA ALA A 93 -4.61 26.80 -13.57
C ALA A 93 -5.90 25.99 -13.69
N ARG A 94 -6.98 26.48 -13.11
CA ARG A 94 -8.32 25.94 -13.26
C ARG A 94 -9.19 26.95 -13.99
N TYR A 95 -9.80 26.52 -15.07
CA TYR A 95 -10.80 27.27 -15.82
C TYR A 95 -12.19 26.68 -15.57
N THR A 96 -13.19 27.52 -15.37
CA THR A 96 -14.60 27.10 -15.35
C THR A 96 -15.39 27.98 -16.32
N SER A 97 -16.12 27.35 -17.24
CA SER A 97 -16.94 28.08 -18.22
C SER A 97 -18.05 28.85 -17.53
N GLU A 98 -18.59 29.88 -18.21
CA GLU A 98 -19.63 30.74 -17.68
C GLU A 98 -20.92 30.02 -17.29
N ASP A 99 -21.30 29.02 -18.09
CA ASP A 99 -22.44 28.15 -17.83
C ASP A 99 -22.15 27.05 -16.78
N GLY A 100 -20.93 26.97 -16.24
CA GLY A 100 -20.50 25.98 -15.27
C GLY A 100 -20.45 24.53 -15.77
N ARG A 101 -20.59 24.33 -17.09
CA ARG A 101 -20.58 22.97 -17.68
C ARG A 101 -19.20 22.42 -17.90
N LEU A 102 -18.24 23.27 -18.24
CA LEU A 102 -16.85 22.87 -18.48
C LEU A 102 -15.97 23.31 -17.34
N THR A 103 -15.21 22.37 -16.78
CA THR A 103 -14.08 22.66 -15.89
C THR A 103 -12.83 21.99 -16.45
N ALA A 104 -11.78 22.77 -16.67
CA ALA A 104 -10.48 22.28 -17.10
C ALA A 104 -9.43 22.64 -16.05
N ASN A 105 -8.54 21.71 -15.73
CA ASN A 105 -7.38 21.98 -14.88
C ASN A 105 -6.13 21.55 -15.61
N MET A 106 -5.07 22.34 -15.47
CA MET A 106 -3.72 21.98 -15.89
C MET A 106 -2.75 22.34 -14.77
N GLY A 107 -1.74 21.52 -14.58
CA GLY A 107 -0.75 21.70 -13.53
C GLY A 107 0.62 21.25 -13.96
N LEU A 108 1.62 21.82 -13.35
CA LEU A 108 3.02 21.44 -13.50
C LEU A 108 3.67 21.45 -12.12
N ARG A 109 4.44 20.40 -11.83
CA ARG A 109 5.26 20.32 -10.63
C ARG A 109 6.67 19.87 -11.01
N LEU A 110 7.65 20.44 -10.33
CA LEU A 110 9.06 20.14 -10.45
C LEU A 110 9.54 19.71 -9.07
N ASP A 111 10.22 18.57 -8.98
CA ASP A 111 10.75 18.02 -7.72
C ASP A 111 12.25 17.78 -7.83
N GLY A 112 12.96 17.93 -6.72
CA GLY A 112 14.37 17.59 -6.61
C GLY A 112 14.79 17.40 -5.16
N CYS A 113 15.90 16.68 -4.95
CA CYS A 113 16.50 16.57 -3.62
C CYS A 113 18.02 16.35 -3.69
N SER A 114 18.71 16.64 -2.60
CA SER A 114 20.15 16.57 -2.49
C SER A 114 20.71 15.20 -2.12
N TYR A 115 19.91 14.12 -2.26
CA TYR A 115 20.37 12.77 -1.93
C TYR A 115 21.50 12.29 -2.88
N SER A 116 21.35 12.55 -4.19
CA SER A 116 22.35 12.24 -5.22
C SER A 116 22.27 13.23 -6.37
N ASP A 117 23.29 13.25 -7.25
CA ASP A 117 23.28 14.08 -8.45
C ASP A 117 22.08 13.79 -9.37
N LEU A 118 21.64 12.53 -9.45
CA LEU A 118 20.49 12.13 -10.24
C LEU A 118 19.20 12.71 -9.65
N THR A 119 19.01 12.61 -8.35
CA THR A 119 17.80 13.12 -7.68
C THR A 119 17.77 14.64 -7.56
N ALA A 120 18.89 15.33 -7.75
CA ALA A 120 18.98 16.79 -7.75
C ALA A 120 18.53 17.43 -9.08
N ARG A 121 18.46 16.68 -10.16
CA ARG A 121 18.11 17.15 -11.53
C ARG A 121 16.62 17.41 -11.68
N PHE A 122 16.11 18.50 -11.08
CA PHE A 122 14.68 18.83 -11.07
C PHE A 122 14.02 18.87 -12.47
N TRP A 123 14.81 19.15 -13.54
CA TRP A 123 14.32 19.16 -14.94
C TRP A 123 14.01 17.76 -15.49
N GLU A 124 14.48 16.69 -14.85
CA GLU A 124 14.14 15.31 -15.19
C GLU A 124 12.87 14.83 -14.44
N HIS A 125 12.46 15.55 -13.39
CA HIS A 125 11.33 15.20 -12.53
C HIS A 125 10.14 16.14 -12.74
N ILE A 126 9.85 16.45 -14.02
CA ILE A 126 8.72 17.29 -14.42
C ILE A 126 7.43 16.49 -14.37
N SER A 127 6.45 16.93 -13.61
CA SER A 127 5.17 16.27 -13.37
C SER A 127 4.00 17.10 -13.92
N PRO A 128 3.70 17.03 -15.24
CA PRO A 128 2.54 17.66 -15.82
C PRO A 128 1.26 16.90 -15.51
N THR A 129 0.16 17.63 -15.31
CA THR A 129 -1.18 17.08 -15.11
C THR A 129 -2.22 17.85 -15.89
N VAL A 130 -3.22 17.17 -16.40
CA VAL A 130 -4.39 17.77 -17.05
C VAL A 130 -5.64 17.02 -16.64
N SER A 131 -6.73 17.74 -16.39
CA SER A 131 -8.05 17.14 -16.23
C SER A 131 -9.15 18.01 -16.84
N LEU A 132 -10.17 17.35 -17.35
CA LEU A 132 -11.34 17.95 -17.97
C LEU A 132 -12.59 17.29 -17.39
N SER A 133 -13.55 18.11 -16.98
CA SER A 133 -14.90 17.70 -16.61
C SER A 133 -15.91 18.46 -17.46
N TYR A 134 -16.79 17.73 -18.16
CA TYR A 134 -17.80 18.34 -19.02
C TYR A 134 -19.18 17.76 -18.72
N LYS A 135 -20.11 18.64 -18.32
CA LYS A 135 -21.53 18.32 -18.13
C LYS A 135 -22.26 18.40 -19.46
N PHE A 136 -22.36 17.28 -20.18
CA PHE A 136 -23.04 17.24 -21.47
C PHE A 136 -24.58 17.19 -21.35
N LEU A 137 -25.10 16.77 -20.19
CA LEU A 137 -26.51 16.86 -19.79
C LEU A 137 -26.60 17.39 -18.36
N PRO A 138 -27.78 17.89 -17.91
CA PRO A 138 -27.92 18.41 -16.54
C PRO A 138 -27.53 17.45 -15.43
N SER A 139 -27.71 16.13 -15.66
CA SER A 139 -27.43 15.07 -14.69
C SER A 139 -26.20 14.23 -15.05
N TRP A 140 -25.51 14.51 -16.14
CA TRP A 140 -24.40 13.69 -16.62
C TRP A 140 -23.16 14.50 -16.89
N ALA A 141 -22.03 14.02 -16.40
CA ALA A 141 -20.72 14.58 -16.70
C ALA A 141 -19.77 13.49 -17.16
N VAL A 142 -18.87 13.84 -18.05
CA VAL A 142 -17.68 13.05 -18.40
C VAL A 142 -16.46 13.70 -17.80
N ASN A 143 -15.57 12.88 -17.21
CA ASN A 143 -14.34 13.29 -16.56
C ASN A 143 -13.18 12.59 -17.24
N ILE A 144 -12.16 13.35 -17.65
CA ILE A 144 -10.95 12.84 -18.26
C ILE A 144 -9.78 13.40 -17.47
N GLY A 145 -8.80 12.56 -17.14
CA GLY A 145 -7.59 12.99 -16.45
C GLY A 145 -6.37 12.26 -16.98
N ALA A 146 -5.26 12.97 -17.10
CA ALA A 146 -3.96 12.39 -17.40
C ALA A 146 -2.86 13.15 -16.65
N GLY A 147 -1.79 12.46 -16.28
CA GLY A 147 -0.67 13.09 -15.61
C GLY A 147 0.54 12.19 -15.48
N MET A 148 1.65 12.82 -15.18
CA MET A 148 2.90 12.15 -14.82
C MET A 148 3.31 12.60 -13.42
N TYR A 149 3.81 11.68 -12.62
CA TYR A 149 4.19 11.94 -11.23
C TYR A 149 5.51 11.25 -10.94
N HIS A 150 6.29 11.85 -10.05
CA HIS A 150 7.57 11.35 -9.59
C HIS A 150 7.56 11.17 -8.08
N GLN A 151 8.18 10.10 -7.60
CA GLN A 151 8.28 9.78 -6.18
C GLN A 151 9.66 9.19 -5.87
N LEU A 152 10.31 9.65 -4.81
CA LEU A 152 11.52 9.01 -4.30
C LEU A 152 11.27 7.57 -3.87
N PRO A 153 12.24 6.66 -4.06
CA PRO A 153 12.22 5.35 -3.43
C PRO A 153 12.12 5.45 -1.89
N PRO A 154 11.69 4.37 -1.21
CA PRO A 154 11.63 4.34 0.26
C PRO A 154 13.01 4.64 0.88
N TYR A 155 13.02 5.25 2.06
CA TYR A 155 14.28 5.58 2.75
C TYR A 155 15.07 4.34 3.16
N THR A 156 14.41 3.21 3.42
CA THR A 156 15.05 1.90 3.56
C THR A 156 15.95 1.55 2.38
N ALA A 157 15.45 1.77 1.16
CA ALA A 157 16.21 1.55 -0.08
C ALA A 157 17.36 2.56 -0.23
N LEU A 158 17.10 3.84 0.04
CA LEU A 158 18.12 4.90 -0.05
C LEU A 158 19.22 4.75 1.00
N GLY A 159 18.88 4.22 2.19
CA GLY A 159 19.78 4.04 3.32
C GLY A 159 20.58 2.74 3.30
N TYR A 160 20.33 1.82 2.36
CA TYR A 160 21.05 0.56 2.32
C TYR A 160 22.55 0.76 2.10
N LYS A 161 23.36 0.08 2.92
CA LYS A 161 24.83 0.07 2.84
C LYS A 161 25.36 -1.31 2.46
N ASP A 162 26.40 -1.32 1.66
CA ASP A 162 27.14 -2.52 1.30
C ASP A 162 28.08 -2.99 2.46
N GLU A 163 28.79 -4.08 2.21
CA GLU A 163 29.75 -4.67 3.16
C GLU A 163 30.90 -3.72 3.54
N ASN A 164 31.18 -2.70 2.70
CA ASN A 164 32.19 -1.66 2.95
C ASN A 164 31.63 -0.47 3.73
N GLY A 165 30.36 -0.51 4.13
CA GLY A 165 29.66 0.58 4.81
C GLY A 165 29.31 1.77 3.92
N GLN A 166 29.35 1.60 2.59
CA GLN A 166 29.03 2.63 1.60
C GLN A 166 27.56 2.56 1.22
N LEU A 167 26.92 3.72 0.98
CA LEU A 167 25.55 3.77 0.45
C LEU A 167 25.51 3.17 -0.95
N ALA A 168 25.01 1.94 -1.07
CA ALA A 168 25.05 1.17 -2.30
C ALA A 168 24.04 1.65 -3.35
N ASN A 169 22.93 2.27 -2.92
CA ASN A 169 21.81 2.66 -3.77
C ASN A 169 21.81 4.14 -4.18
N LYS A 170 22.98 4.77 -4.27
CA LYS A 170 23.12 6.18 -4.69
C LYS A 170 22.67 6.46 -6.13
N SER A 171 22.62 5.42 -6.96
CA SER A 171 22.19 5.49 -8.36
C SER A 171 20.66 5.36 -8.54
N LEU A 172 19.90 5.20 -7.46
CA LEU A 172 18.44 5.16 -7.57
C LEU A 172 17.88 6.52 -8.00
N GLU A 173 16.94 6.44 -8.93
CA GLU A 173 16.22 7.58 -9.49
C GLU A 173 14.84 7.73 -8.86
N TYR A 174 14.15 8.83 -9.16
CA TYR A 174 12.73 8.95 -8.85
C TYR A 174 11.93 7.90 -9.63
N MET A 175 11.10 7.15 -8.93
CA MET A 175 10.07 6.31 -9.54
C MET A 175 9.09 7.19 -10.29
N ARG A 176 8.72 6.81 -11.51
CA ARG A 176 7.82 7.60 -12.37
C ARG A 176 6.56 6.82 -12.70
N VAL A 177 5.41 7.50 -12.64
CA VAL A 177 4.14 6.96 -13.09
C VAL A 177 3.47 7.90 -14.08
N LYS A 178 3.03 7.36 -15.21
CA LYS A 178 2.10 7.99 -16.16
C LYS A 178 0.72 7.39 -15.93
N ASN A 179 -0.26 8.24 -15.70
CA ASN A 179 -1.61 7.81 -15.40
C ASN A 179 -2.60 8.46 -16.39
N ALA A 180 -3.66 7.73 -16.76
CA ALA A 180 -4.80 8.23 -17.49
C ALA A 180 -6.08 7.63 -16.90
N ALA A 181 -7.13 8.43 -16.81
CA ALA A 181 -8.45 8.02 -16.34
C ALA A 181 -9.56 8.65 -17.19
N LEU A 182 -10.63 7.89 -17.38
CA LEU A 182 -11.85 8.32 -18.06
C LEU A 182 -13.04 7.84 -17.23
N GLY A 183 -13.91 8.76 -16.86
CA GLY A 183 -15.08 8.46 -16.05
C GLY A 183 -16.34 9.15 -16.52
N VAL A 184 -17.46 8.59 -16.12
CA VAL A 184 -18.80 9.16 -16.29
C VAL A 184 -19.43 9.30 -14.92
N GLU A 185 -20.03 10.44 -14.65
CA GLU A 185 -20.77 10.74 -13.43
C GLU A 185 -22.25 11.00 -13.76
N TRP A 186 -23.13 10.38 -12.98
CA TRP A 186 -24.57 10.55 -13.08
C TRP A 186 -25.13 11.09 -11.75
N THR A 187 -25.76 12.25 -11.81
CA THR A 187 -26.34 12.95 -10.66
C THR A 187 -27.79 13.32 -10.97
N PRO A 188 -28.74 12.35 -10.88
CA PRO A 188 -30.14 12.56 -11.25
C PRO A 188 -30.87 13.57 -10.37
N GLY A 189 -30.28 13.95 -9.25
CA GLY A 189 -30.81 14.91 -8.33
C GLY A 189 -29.78 15.24 -7.24
N LYS A 190 -30.21 15.96 -6.19
CA LYS A 190 -29.29 16.39 -5.11
C LYS A 190 -28.89 15.24 -4.15
N GLN A 191 -29.57 14.11 -4.25
CA GLN A 191 -29.46 13.03 -3.26
C GLN A 191 -28.56 11.89 -3.69
N ILE A 192 -28.42 11.66 -4.99
CA ILE A 192 -27.70 10.50 -5.55
C ILE A 192 -26.60 11.01 -6.49
N THR A 193 -25.41 10.44 -6.33
CA THR A 193 -24.31 10.55 -7.30
C THR A 193 -23.76 9.15 -7.53
N VAL A 194 -23.63 8.78 -8.80
CA VAL A 194 -23.01 7.52 -9.24
C VAL A 194 -21.89 7.86 -10.19
N SER A 195 -20.73 7.25 -10.03
CA SER A 195 -19.63 7.37 -10.99
C SER A 195 -19.10 6.01 -11.41
N LEU A 196 -18.63 5.94 -12.63
CA LEU A 196 -17.87 4.81 -13.18
C LEU A 196 -16.63 5.38 -13.87
N GLU A 197 -15.46 4.91 -13.45
CA GLU A 197 -14.17 5.36 -13.98
C GLU A 197 -13.31 4.16 -14.38
N GLY A 198 -12.69 4.25 -15.55
CA GLY A 198 -11.61 3.37 -15.99
C GLY A 198 -10.28 4.08 -15.84
N PHE A 199 -9.26 3.39 -15.33
CA PHE A 199 -7.91 3.95 -15.17
C PHE A 199 -6.82 3.03 -15.69
N TYR A 200 -5.72 3.65 -16.13
CA TYR A 200 -4.48 2.97 -16.50
C TYR A 200 -3.28 3.74 -15.97
N LYS A 201 -2.37 3.02 -15.29
CA LYS A 201 -1.11 3.56 -14.76
C LYS A 201 0.05 2.76 -15.33
N HIS A 202 1.05 3.46 -15.85
CA HIS A 202 2.30 2.87 -16.32
C HIS A 202 3.46 3.39 -15.48
N TYR A 203 4.19 2.47 -14.86
CA TYR A 203 5.30 2.76 -13.97
C TYR A 203 6.63 2.48 -14.66
N THR A 204 7.61 3.36 -14.45
CA THR A 204 8.99 3.20 -14.88
C THR A 204 9.94 3.58 -13.75
N ASP A 205 11.20 3.19 -13.89
CA ASP A 205 12.26 3.51 -12.94
C ASP A 205 11.98 2.95 -11.54
N ILE A 206 11.25 1.82 -11.48
CA ILE A 206 10.92 1.13 -10.24
C ILE A 206 12.16 0.36 -9.75
N PRO A 207 12.49 0.42 -8.45
CA PRO A 207 13.60 -0.33 -7.88
C PRO A 207 13.44 -1.83 -8.13
N LEU A 208 14.50 -2.43 -8.67
CA LEU A 208 14.65 -3.87 -8.96
C LEU A 208 15.75 -4.42 -8.08
N SER A 209 15.49 -5.51 -7.39
CA SER A 209 16.50 -6.25 -6.63
C SER A 209 17.56 -6.85 -7.55
N VAL A 210 18.84 -6.62 -7.23
CA VAL A 210 19.95 -7.22 -7.97
C VAL A 210 20.12 -8.69 -7.58
N ALA A 211 19.77 -9.07 -6.34
CA ALA A 211 19.98 -10.41 -5.81
C ALA A 211 19.02 -11.45 -6.42
N ASP A 212 17.73 -11.11 -6.56
CA ASP A 212 16.70 -12.06 -7.00
C ASP A 212 15.97 -11.61 -8.28
N ASN A 213 16.32 -10.43 -8.80
CA ASN A 213 15.73 -9.87 -10.02
C ASN A 213 14.19 -9.67 -9.93
N ILE A 214 13.69 -9.41 -8.70
CA ILE A 214 12.28 -9.15 -8.41
C ILE A 214 12.07 -7.65 -8.18
N PRO A 215 11.08 -7.03 -8.84
CA PRO A 215 10.72 -5.63 -8.57
C PRO A 215 10.30 -5.43 -7.11
N LEU A 216 10.80 -4.38 -6.46
CA LEU A 216 10.52 -4.10 -5.06
C LEU A 216 9.02 -3.99 -4.77
N SER A 217 8.23 -3.49 -5.72
CA SER A 217 6.76 -3.39 -5.64
C SER A 217 6.04 -4.75 -5.65
N CYS A 218 6.74 -5.85 -5.92
CA CYS A 218 6.19 -7.21 -5.82
C CYS A 218 6.48 -7.88 -4.48
N LYS A 219 7.39 -7.31 -3.66
CA LYS A 219 7.75 -7.78 -2.33
C LYS A 219 6.85 -7.17 -1.25
N GLY A 220 6.86 -7.73 -0.03
CA GLY A 220 6.20 -7.14 1.14
C GLY A 220 4.92 -7.85 1.60
N ASN A 221 4.57 -9.00 1.04
CA ASN A 221 3.40 -9.79 1.48
C ASN A 221 3.57 -10.41 2.87
N ASP A 222 4.81 -10.58 3.32
CA ASP A 222 5.19 -11.27 4.55
C ASP A 222 5.45 -10.31 5.72
N TYR A 223 5.09 -9.04 5.57
CA TYR A 223 5.41 -7.97 6.52
C TYR A 223 6.92 -7.86 6.82
N GLY A 224 7.75 -8.29 5.87
CA GLY A 224 9.20 -8.16 5.93
C GLY A 224 9.65 -6.73 5.69
N VAL A 225 10.93 -6.49 5.96
CA VAL A 225 11.57 -5.23 5.57
C VAL A 225 11.79 -5.24 4.06
N VAL A 226 11.39 -4.17 3.40
CA VAL A 226 11.48 -4.04 1.94
C VAL A 226 12.45 -2.92 1.60
N GLY A 227 13.43 -3.21 0.75
CA GLY A 227 14.38 -2.22 0.24
C GLY A 227 15.76 -2.21 0.90
N ASN A 228 16.00 -3.03 1.93
CA ASN A 228 17.31 -3.18 2.59
C ASN A 228 18.24 -4.12 1.81
N GLU A 229 18.38 -3.88 0.51
CA GLU A 229 19.14 -4.68 -0.44
C GLU A 229 19.70 -3.81 -1.58
N LEU A 230 20.62 -4.34 -2.38
CA LEU A 230 21.13 -3.64 -3.55
C LEU A 230 20.06 -3.57 -4.64
N LEU A 231 19.78 -2.37 -5.10
CA LEU A 231 18.70 -2.06 -6.04
C LEU A 231 19.19 -1.24 -7.23
N VAL A 232 18.49 -1.39 -8.35
CA VAL A 232 18.66 -0.56 -9.55
C VAL A 232 17.31 -0.06 -10.05
N SER A 233 17.23 1.18 -10.56
CA SER A 233 15.99 1.80 -11.08
C SER A 233 15.71 1.33 -12.51
N SER A 234 15.25 0.09 -12.70
CA SER A 234 15.11 -0.51 -14.03
C SER A 234 13.80 -1.25 -14.27
N ALA A 235 13.07 -1.61 -13.24
CA ALA A 235 11.80 -2.32 -13.38
C ALA A 235 10.69 -1.41 -13.91
N LYS A 236 9.70 -2.02 -14.56
CA LYS A 236 8.51 -1.38 -15.12
C LYS A 236 7.26 -2.02 -14.52
N GLY A 237 6.18 -1.24 -14.45
CA GLY A 237 4.92 -1.74 -13.93
C GLY A 237 3.71 -1.20 -14.66
N ARG A 238 2.57 -1.81 -14.38
CA ARG A 238 1.26 -1.35 -14.82
C ARG A 238 0.21 -1.63 -13.76
N ALA A 239 -0.74 -0.73 -13.63
CA ALA A 239 -1.98 -0.97 -12.90
C ALA A 239 -3.14 -0.43 -13.73
N TYR A 240 -4.22 -1.20 -13.84
CA TYR A 240 -5.40 -0.80 -14.57
C TYR A 240 -6.64 -1.42 -13.97
N GLY A 241 -7.77 -0.77 -14.16
CA GLY A 241 -9.01 -1.25 -13.58
C GLY A 241 -10.19 -0.36 -13.86
N LEU A 242 -11.30 -0.75 -13.24
CA LEU A 242 -12.57 -0.03 -13.23
C LEU A 242 -12.96 0.26 -11.78
N GLU A 243 -13.42 1.48 -11.53
CA GLU A 243 -13.94 1.90 -10.24
C GLU A 243 -15.36 2.41 -10.39
N ALA A 244 -16.28 1.87 -9.59
CA ALA A 244 -17.65 2.34 -9.48
C ALA A 244 -17.88 2.90 -8.07
N THR A 245 -18.47 4.09 -7.97
CA THR A 245 -18.86 4.67 -6.69
C THR A 245 -20.32 5.11 -6.71
N MET A 246 -20.97 5.00 -5.58
CA MET A 246 -22.31 5.52 -5.36
C MET A 246 -22.37 6.25 -4.02
N ARG A 247 -22.95 7.41 -4.02
CA ARG A 247 -23.34 8.15 -2.82
C ARG A 247 -24.83 8.42 -2.86
N TRP A 248 -25.54 8.00 -1.81
CA TRP A 248 -26.97 8.26 -1.66
C TRP A 248 -27.22 8.88 -0.29
N GLN A 249 -27.76 10.10 -0.30
CA GLN A 249 -27.98 10.86 0.92
C GLN A 249 -29.39 11.46 0.93
N ILE A 250 -30.21 11.06 1.87
CA ILE A 250 -31.50 11.65 2.18
C ILE A 250 -31.35 12.39 3.51
N PRO A 251 -31.39 13.72 3.53
CA PRO A 251 -31.17 14.50 4.76
C PRO A 251 -32.06 14.04 5.91
N GLY A 252 -31.44 13.81 7.09
CA GLY A 252 -32.15 13.36 8.30
C GLY A 252 -32.73 11.94 8.25
N LYS A 253 -32.38 11.14 7.23
CA LYS A 253 -32.95 9.80 7.08
C LYS A 253 -31.92 8.74 6.66
N LEU A 254 -31.11 8.98 5.64
CA LEU A 254 -30.20 7.98 5.07
C LEU A 254 -28.89 8.64 4.63
N VAL A 255 -27.78 8.03 5.00
CA VAL A 255 -26.47 8.27 4.39
C VAL A 255 -25.93 6.92 3.96
N SER A 256 -25.65 6.76 2.67
CA SER A 256 -25.08 5.52 2.12
C SER A 256 -23.97 5.85 1.14
N MET A 257 -22.91 5.05 1.19
CA MET A 257 -21.81 5.05 0.22
C MET A 257 -21.50 3.62 -0.20
N ALA A 258 -21.24 3.43 -1.47
CA ALA A 258 -20.75 2.19 -2.03
C ALA A 258 -19.57 2.49 -2.94
N SER A 259 -18.53 1.67 -2.89
CA SER A 259 -17.42 1.66 -3.83
C SER A 259 -17.09 0.23 -4.22
N PHE A 260 -16.74 0.06 -5.48
CA PHE A 260 -16.31 -1.22 -6.03
C PHE A 260 -15.18 -0.95 -7.02
N THR A 261 -14.03 -1.55 -6.81
CA THR A 261 -12.86 -1.44 -7.69
C THR A 261 -12.46 -2.83 -8.16
N LEU A 262 -12.41 -3.01 -9.47
CA LEU A 262 -11.74 -4.15 -10.12
C LEU A 262 -10.42 -3.68 -10.67
N PHE A 263 -9.32 -4.34 -10.35
CA PHE A 263 -8.02 -3.89 -10.81
C PHE A 263 -7.01 -5.03 -10.94
N LYS A 264 -5.95 -4.73 -11.68
CA LYS A 264 -4.76 -5.56 -11.79
C LYS A 264 -3.53 -4.68 -11.62
N SER A 265 -2.58 -5.13 -10.79
CA SER A 265 -1.32 -4.45 -10.51
C SER A 265 -0.15 -5.41 -10.68
N GLN A 266 0.73 -5.12 -11.62
CA GLN A 266 1.80 -6.03 -12.05
C GLN A 266 3.07 -5.27 -12.38
N TYR A 267 4.21 -5.91 -12.11
CA TYR A 267 5.52 -5.38 -12.46
C TYR A 267 6.36 -6.42 -13.18
N LYS A 268 7.37 -5.96 -13.92
CA LYS A 268 8.34 -6.82 -14.58
C LYS A 268 9.74 -6.25 -14.44
N ASN A 269 10.71 -7.14 -14.43
CA ASN A 269 12.11 -6.78 -14.57
C ASN A 269 12.44 -6.35 -16.02
N ASN A 270 13.72 -6.16 -16.35
CA ASN A 270 14.17 -5.78 -17.68
C ASN A 270 14.16 -6.91 -18.71
N SER A 271 13.92 -8.16 -18.30
CA SER A 271 13.91 -9.30 -19.22
C SER A 271 12.56 -9.42 -19.95
N ASP A 272 12.52 -10.27 -20.97
CA ASP A 272 11.31 -10.72 -21.64
C ASP A 272 10.44 -11.61 -20.75
N ALA A 273 10.84 -11.84 -19.49
CA ALA A 273 10.03 -12.49 -18.47
C ALA A 273 8.70 -11.74 -18.30
N GLY A 274 7.64 -12.49 -18.11
CA GLY A 274 6.29 -11.96 -17.97
C GLY A 274 6.12 -11.01 -16.79
N TYR A 275 4.96 -10.41 -16.69
CA TYR A 275 4.57 -9.60 -15.54
C TYR A 275 4.35 -10.46 -14.29
N ILE A 276 4.87 -10.01 -13.16
CA ILE A 276 4.67 -10.58 -11.81
C ILE A 276 3.58 -9.75 -11.11
N ASN A 277 2.66 -10.40 -10.41
CA ASN A 277 1.66 -9.68 -9.61
C ASN A 277 2.34 -8.93 -8.47
N SER A 278 1.92 -7.68 -8.24
CA SER A 278 2.37 -6.95 -7.05
C SER A 278 1.82 -7.60 -5.78
N ALA A 279 2.47 -7.34 -4.64
CA ALA A 279 2.00 -7.76 -3.34
C ALA A 279 0.53 -7.34 -3.04
N TRP A 280 0.07 -6.29 -3.69
CA TRP A 280 -1.22 -5.64 -3.45
C TRP A 280 -2.27 -5.92 -4.55
N ASP A 281 -2.02 -6.88 -5.45
CA ASP A 281 -2.94 -7.24 -6.53
C ASP A 281 -4.11 -8.09 -6.03
N ASN A 282 -4.96 -7.52 -5.21
CA ASN A 282 -6.13 -8.19 -4.63
C ASN A 282 -7.27 -8.43 -5.63
N ARG A 283 -7.16 -8.01 -6.87
CA ARG A 283 -8.15 -8.08 -7.95
C ARG A 283 -9.38 -7.22 -7.76
N PHE A 284 -9.98 -7.21 -6.57
CA PHE A 284 -11.13 -6.36 -6.28
C PHE A 284 -11.12 -5.87 -4.83
N ILE A 285 -11.74 -4.72 -4.63
CA ILE A 285 -12.08 -4.16 -3.32
C ILE A 285 -13.50 -3.64 -3.41
N ALA A 286 -14.34 -3.97 -2.43
CA ALA A 286 -15.70 -3.48 -2.33
C ALA A 286 -15.98 -2.97 -0.91
N ASN A 287 -16.60 -1.79 -0.82
CA ASN A 287 -17.06 -1.25 0.45
C ASN A 287 -18.48 -0.71 0.25
N VAL A 288 -19.39 -1.10 1.13
CA VAL A 288 -20.74 -0.57 1.18
C VAL A 288 -21.02 -0.18 2.62
N SER A 289 -21.43 1.06 2.84
CA SER A 289 -21.86 1.52 4.15
C SER A 289 -23.20 2.26 4.04
N ALA A 290 -24.05 2.06 5.02
CA ALA A 290 -25.31 2.77 5.14
C ALA A 290 -25.62 3.05 6.61
N THR A 291 -26.10 4.26 6.88
CA THR A 291 -26.64 4.63 8.19
C THR A 291 -28.05 5.17 7.98
N TYR A 292 -29.00 4.59 8.68
CA TYR A 292 -30.41 4.98 8.63
C TYR A 292 -30.86 5.56 9.97
N GLU A 293 -31.43 6.76 9.91
CA GLU A 293 -31.98 7.45 11.05
C GLU A 293 -33.43 7.01 11.30
N LEU A 294 -33.67 6.50 12.49
CA LEU A 294 -34.96 6.02 12.95
C LEU A 294 -35.63 7.08 13.87
N PRO A 295 -36.97 6.99 14.05
CA PRO A 295 -37.67 7.82 15.02
C PRO A 295 -37.06 7.74 16.43
N ARG A 296 -37.25 8.82 17.22
CA ARG A 296 -36.77 8.91 18.59
C ARG A 296 -35.25 8.84 18.76
N ASN A 297 -34.51 9.38 17.77
CA ASN A 297 -33.05 9.49 17.77
C ASN A 297 -32.31 8.13 17.90
N TRP A 298 -32.85 7.08 17.32
CA TRP A 298 -32.13 5.87 17.03
C TRP A 298 -31.47 5.98 15.65
N SER A 299 -30.27 5.39 15.49
CA SER A 299 -29.71 5.15 14.17
C SER A 299 -29.13 3.73 14.09
N ILE A 300 -29.23 3.15 12.90
CA ILE A 300 -28.66 1.84 12.59
C ILE A 300 -27.71 2.02 11.42
N GLY A 301 -26.46 1.60 11.62
CA GLY A 301 -25.42 1.56 10.61
C GLY A 301 -25.04 0.14 10.27
N ALA A 302 -24.72 -0.10 8.99
CA ALA A 302 -24.10 -1.32 8.52
C ALA A 302 -22.96 -1.01 7.57
N LYS A 303 -21.88 -1.79 7.64
CA LYS A 303 -20.73 -1.68 6.73
C LYS A 303 -20.31 -3.06 6.27
N LEU A 304 -20.36 -3.29 4.98
CA LEU A 304 -19.81 -4.46 4.30
C LEU A 304 -18.48 -4.05 3.66
N SER A 305 -17.39 -4.74 4.00
CA SER A 305 -16.09 -4.61 3.33
C SER A 305 -15.70 -5.95 2.75
N ALA A 306 -15.30 -5.98 1.48
CA ALA A 306 -14.82 -7.19 0.84
C ALA A 306 -13.55 -6.88 0.04
N ILE A 307 -12.60 -7.81 0.07
CA ILE A 307 -11.33 -7.72 -0.63
C ILE A 307 -10.98 -9.08 -1.23
N GLY A 308 -10.51 -9.09 -2.46
CA GLY A 308 -10.01 -10.31 -3.10
C GLY A 308 -8.71 -10.80 -2.45
N GLY A 309 -8.40 -12.07 -2.64
CA GLY A 309 -7.21 -12.69 -2.07
C GLY A 309 -5.92 -12.07 -2.57
N SER A 310 -5.02 -11.74 -1.66
CA SER A 310 -3.66 -11.26 -1.97
C SER A 310 -2.84 -12.37 -2.62
N PRO A 311 -1.99 -12.05 -3.59
CA PRO A 311 -1.06 -13.03 -4.14
C PRO A 311 0.01 -13.39 -3.12
N TYR A 312 0.47 -14.64 -3.16
CA TYR A 312 1.61 -15.11 -2.37
C TYR A 312 2.47 -16.08 -3.17
N THR A 313 3.69 -16.29 -2.68
CA THR A 313 4.66 -17.23 -3.26
C THR A 313 4.54 -18.55 -2.53
N PRO A 314 4.31 -19.68 -3.22
CA PRO A 314 4.28 -21.00 -2.58
C PRO A 314 5.65 -21.43 -2.09
N TYR A 315 5.67 -22.38 -1.18
CA TYR A 315 6.92 -22.99 -0.74
C TYR A 315 7.43 -24.02 -1.73
N ASP A 316 8.75 -24.09 -1.87
CA ASP A 316 9.46 -25.22 -2.47
C ASP A 316 9.51 -26.35 -1.42
N VAL A 317 8.51 -27.24 -1.48
CA VAL A 317 8.37 -28.34 -0.52
C VAL A 317 9.51 -29.35 -0.67
N ASP A 318 9.96 -29.60 -1.89
CA ASP A 318 11.05 -30.52 -2.16
C ASP A 318 12.36 -30.07 -1.51
N LYS A 319 12.73 -28.82 -1.72
CA LYS A 319 13.92 -28.22 -1.10
C LYS A 319 13.74 -28.08 0.42
N SER A 320 12.57 -27.64 0.87
CA SER A 320 12.28 -27.43 2.30
C SER A 320 12.27 -28.73 3.10
N SER A 321 11.94 -29.86 2.48
CA SER A 321 11.93 -31.17 3.16
C SER A 321 13.33 -31.78 3.39
N LEU A 322 14.35 -31.39 2.62
CA LEU A 322 15.72 -31.88 2.81
C LEU A 322 16.20 -31.49 4.22
N VAL A 323 16.72 -32.49 4.96
CA VAL A 323 17.19 -32.31 6.36
C VAL A 323 18.27 -31.23 6.42
N GLU A 324 19.29 -31.31 5.59
CA GLU A 324 20.38 -30.33 5.55
C GLU A 324 19.88 -28.90 5.22
N ALA A 325 18.96 -28.80 4.26
CA ALA A 325 18.41 -27.50 3.86
C ALA A 325 17.53 -26.87 4.97
N TRP A 326 16.70 -27.71 5.62
CA TRP A 326 15.86 -27.24 6.72
C TRP A 326 16.72 -26.81 7.93
N ASP A 327 17.70 -27.62 8.32
CA ASP A 327 18.53 -27.34 9.48
C ASP A 327 19.40 -26.10 9.29
N ALA A 328 19.78 -25.80 8.04
CA ALA A 328 20.56 -24.60 7.73
C ALA A 328 19.83 -23.30 8.07
N GLN A 329 18.49 -23.21 7.85
CA GLN A 329 17.76 -21.96 8.08
C GLN A 329 16.57 -22.06 9.05
N GLY A 330 16.09 -23.27 9.38
CA GLY A 330 14.96 -23.49 10.30
C GLY A 330 13.61 -22.93 9.85
N ARG A 331 13.44 -22.77 8.54
CA ARG A 331 12.22 -22.27 7.90
C ARG A 331 12.11 -22.83 6.49
N PRO A 332 10.91 -22.84 5.87
CA PRO A 332 10.76 -23.30 4.50
C PRO A 332 11.42 -22.37 3.49
N TYR A 333 11.80 -22.91 2.35
CA TYR A 333 12.22 -22.18 1.16
C TYR A 333 10.99 -21.82 0.33
N TYR A 334 11.01 -20.61 -0.26
CA TYR A 334 10.01 -20.20 -1.24
C TYR A 334 10.40 -20.68 -2.65
N ASP A 335 9.40 -21.05 -3.46
CA ASP A 335 9.58 -21.30 -4.87
C ASP A 335 9.57 -19.97 -5.64
N TYR A 336 10.74 -19.37 -5.79
CA TYR A 336 10.88 -18.09 -6.50
C TYR A 336 10.53 -18.17 -8.00
N SER A 337 10.46 -19.38 -8.59
CA SER A 337 9.99 -19.54 -9.97
C SER A 337 8.49 -19.28 -10.10
N LYS A 338 7.75 -19.38 -8.98
CA LYS A 338 6.31 -19.11 -8.85
C LYS A 338 6.02 -17.89 -7.99
N PHE A 339 6.84 -16.85 -8.09
CA PHE A 339 6.71 -15.67 -7.22
C PHE A 339 5.35 -14.98 -7.44
N ASN A 340 4.57 -14.82 -6.35
CA ASN A 340 3.22 -14.22 -6.34
C ASN A 340 2.23 -14.84 -7.35
N THR A 341 2.31 -16.15 -7.62
CA THR A 341 1.38 -16.84 -8.53
C THR A 341 0.14 -17.37 -7.84
N GLU A 342 0.28 -17.83 -6.59
CA GLU A 342 -0.84 -18.34 -5.80
C GLU A 342 -1.62 -17.18 -5.15
N ARG A 343 -2.85 -17.47 -4.70
CA ARG A 343 -3.72 -16.46 -4.08
C ARG A 343 -4.42 -17.02 -2.85
N LEU A 344 -4.54 -16.16 -1.86
CA LEU A 344 -5.38 -16.37 -0.69
C LEU A 344 -6.86 -16.29 -1.07
N ASP A 345 -7.71 -16.76 -0.17
CA ASP A 345 -9.16 -16.62 -0.32
C ASP A 345 -9.59 -15.16 -0.17
N ALA A 346 -10.72 -14.83 -0.80
CA ALA A 346 -11.31 -13.52 -0.65
C ALA A 346 -11.89 -13.36 0.76
N PHE A 347 -11.74 -12.19 1.32
CA PHE A 347 -12.27 -11.85 2.64
C PHE A 347 -13.45 -10.90 2.52
N ALA A 348 -14.52 -11.13 3.30
CA ALA A 348 -15.65 -10.22 3.40
C ALA A 348 -16.11 -10.12 4.86
N GLN A 349 -16.29 -8.89 5.34
CA GLN A 349 -16.67 -8.59 6.72
C GLN A 349 -17.91 -7.70 6.75
N LEU A 350 -18.89 -8.05 7.59
CA LEU A 350 -20.06 -7.24 7.89
C LEU A 350 -19.98 -6.71 9.33
N ASP A 351 -20.04 -5.39 9.46
CA ASP A 351 -20.11 -4.68 10.74
C ASP A 351 -21.49 -4.05 10.90
N ILE A 352 -22.04 -4.08 12.10
CA ILE A 352 -23.34 -3.47 12.44
C ILE A 352 -23.19 -2.59 13.66
N ARG A 353 -23.76 -1.40 13.59
CA ARG A 353 -23.77 -0.45 14.67
C ARG A 353 -25.17 0.09 14.95
N VAL A 354 -25.53 0.18 16.20
CA VAL A 354 -26.77 0.79 16.66
C VAL A 354 -26.43 1.89 17.66
N ASP A 355 -26.96 3.09 17.42
CA ASP A 355 -26.80 4.25 18.28
C ASP A 355 -28.13 4.73 18.82
N LYS A 356 -28.12 5.25 20.04
CA LYS A 356 -29.25 5.91 20.70
C LYS A 356 -28.79 7.21 21.32
N ASN A 357 -29.39 8.33 20.89
CA ASN A 357 -29.04 9.65 21.40
C ASN A 357 -30.19 10.26 22.21
N TYR A 358 -29.81 10.93 23.31
CA TYR A 358 -30.71 11.74 24.15
C TYR A 358 -30.20 13.16 24.16
N TYR A 359 -31.06 14.11 23.78
CA TYR A 359 -30.74 15.54 23.73
C TYR A 359 -31.33 16.24 24.95
N PHE A 360 -30.50 16.93 25.69
CA PHE A 360 -30.85 17.73 26.83
C PHE A 360 -30.55 19.22 26.56
N LYS A 361 -30.95 20.07 27.46
CA LYS A 361 -30.69 21.51 27.35
C LYS A 361 -29.19 21.79 27.56
N GLY A 362 -28.43 21.97 26.47
CA GLY A 362 -27.01 22.30 26.47
C GLY A 362 -26.05 21.10 26.38
N TRP A 363 -26.55 19.86 26.37
CA TRP A 363 -25.69 18.68 26.19
C TRP A 363 -26.43 17.49 25.57
N MET A 364 -25.69 16.51 25.07
CA MET A 364 -26.21 15.27 24.48
C MET A 364 -25.54 14.05 25.13
N LEU A 365 -26.34 13.01 25.38
CA LEU A 365 -25.86 11.70 25.83
C LEU A 365 -26.17 10.66 24.74
N GLY A 366 -25.16 10.00 24.25
CA GLY A 366 -25.25 8.91 23.25
C GLY A 366 -24.78 7.58 23.83
N PHE A 367 -25.45 6.51 23.45
CA PHE A 367 -25.03 5.13 23.66
C PHE A 367 -24.88 4.46 22.31
N TYR A 368 -23.88 3.60 22.17
CA TYR A 368 -23.74 2.77 20.97
C TYR A 368 -23.35 1.34 21.31
N LEU A 369 -23.81 0.44 20.45
CA LEU A 369 -23.35 -0.94 20.32
C LEU A 369 -22.81 -1.12 18.93
N ASP A 370 -21.54 -1.49 18.80
CA ASP A 370 -20.84 -1.75 17.55
C ASP A 370 -20.38 -3.21 17.56
N ILE A 371 -20.78 -3.98 16.57
CA ILE A 371 -20.40 -5.40 16.41
C ILE A 371 -19.66 -5.53 15.10
N GLN A 372 -18.34 -5.66 15.19
CA GLN A 372 -17.50 -5.88 14.02
C GLN A 372 -17.41 -7.38 13.71
N ASN A 373 -17.33 -7.68 12.43
CA ASN A 373 -17.25 -9.03 11.89
C ASN A 373 -18.37 -9.96 12.42
N ILE A 374 -19.63 -9.53 12.32
CA ILE A 374 -20.78 -10.32 12.79
C ILE A 374 -20.90 -11.66 12.03
N THR A 375 -20.34 -11.74 10.83
CA THR A 375 -20.28 -12.94 9.99
C THR A 375 -19.25 -13.95 10.49
N LYS A 376 -18.35 -13.55 11.39
CA LYS A 376 -17.17 -14.32 11.82
C LYS A 376 -16.29 -14.75 10.64
N SER A 377 -16.21 -13.89 9.63
CA SER A 377 -15.37 -14.15 8.47
C SER A 377 -13.91 -14.28 8.88
N VAL A 378 -13.24 -15.23 8.27
CA VAL A 378 -11.85 -15.57 8.55
C VAL A 378 -10.95 -14.87 7.53
N LEU A 379 -9.94 -14.15 8.01
CA LEU A 379 -8.89 -13.58 7.16
C LEU A 379 -7.86 -14.67 6.87
N SER A 380 -7.87 -15.15 5.64
CA SER A 380 -6.92 -16.17 5.19
C SER A 380 -5.49 -15.62 5.13
N GLN A 381 -4.54 -16.40 5.61
CA GLN A 381 -3.10 -16.16 5.53
C GLN A 381 -2.43 -17.38 4.90
N PRO A 382 -1.21 -17.24 4.33
CA PRO A 382 -0.50 -18.42 3.83
C PRO A 382 -0.26 -19.41 4.97
N ASP A 383 -0.64 -20.65 4.76
CA ASP A 383 -0.31 -21.73 5.70
C ASP A 383 1.21 -21.80 5.90
N VAL A 384 1.67 -22.02 7.12
CA VAL A 384 3.09 -22.17 7.40
C VAL A 384 3.51 -23.61 7.20
N LEU A 385 4.47 -23.85 6.32
CA LEU A 385 5.12 -25.14 6.14
C LEU A 385 6.14 -25.36 7.25
N MET A 386 6.02 -26.45 7.99
CA MET A 386 6.89 -26.81 9.12
C MET A 386 7.37 -28.27 9.02
N SER A 387 8.62 -28.48 9.44
CA SER A 387 9.13 -29.82 9.68
C SER A 387 8.50 -30.41 10.95
N THR A 388 8.18 -31.71 10.92
CA THR A 388 7.75 -32.44 12.12
C THR A 388 8.93 -32.94 12.95
N GLY A 389 10.18 -32.78 12.44
CA GLY A 389 11.39 -33.38 13.05
C GLY A 389 11.56 -34.87 12.78
N VAL A 390 10.61 -35.52 12.11
CA VAL A 390 10.66 -36.98 11.78
C VAL A 390 11.22 -37.10 10.37
N ILE A 391 12.29 -37.93 10.21
CA ILE A 391 12.87 -38.29 8.91
C ILE A 391 12.02 -39.38 8.28
N GLU A 392 11.49 -39.18 7.07
CA GLU A 392 10.64 -40.13 6.36
C GLU A 392 11.43 -41.27 5.72
N ASN A 393 12.68 -40.99 5.34
CA ASN A 393 13.57 -41.93 4.63
C ASN A 393 14.93 -42.08 5.34
N PRO A 394 14.98 -42.59 6.59
CA PRO A 394 16.20 -42.62 7.40
C PRO A 394 17.33 -43.49 6.80
N ASP A 395 16.98 -44.44 5.93
CA ASP A 395 17.94 -45.32 5.25
C ASP A 395 18.58 -44.68 4.00
N ALA A 396 18.14 -43.50 3.58
CA ALA A 396 18.72 -42.80 2.44
C ALA A 396 20.06 -42.14 2.81
N PRO A 397 20.94 -41.83 1.82
CA PRO A 397 22.13 -41.03 2.06
C PRO A 397 21.76 -39.67 2.76
N ALA A 398 22.63 -39.16 3.63
CA ALA A 398 22.37 -37.98 4.43
C ALA A 398 21.88 -36.79 3.59
N ALA A 399 22.48 -36.54 2.42
CA ALA A 399 22.09 -35.48 1.51
C ALA A 399 20.69 -35.64 0.86
N GLU A 400 20.10 -36.85 0.93
CA GLU A 400 18.79 -37.16 0.37
C GLU A 400 17.74 -37.40 1.46
N GLN A 401 18.13 -37.35 2.74
CA GLN A 401 17.19 -37.50 3.85
C GLN A 401 16.20 -36.31 3.89
N ARG A 402 14.94 -36.66 4.16
CA ARG A 402 13.84 -35.69 4.16
C ARG A 402 13.05 -35.75 5.45
N TYR A 403 12.73 -34.59 6.00
CA TYR A 403 11.75 -34.44 7.06
C TYR A 403 10.32 -34.62 6.53
N LYS A 404 9.49 -35.25 7.33
CA LYS A 404 8.04 -35.19 7.15
C LYS A 404 7.58 -33.78 7.39
N MET A 405 6.97 -33.19 6.37
CA MET A 405 6.47 -31.80 6.42
C MET A 405 4.99 -31.75 6.78
N LYS A 406 4.56 -30.66 7.39
CA LYS A 406 3.14 -30.36 7.66
C LYS A 406 2.85 -28.88 7.42
N TYR A 407 1.64 -28.58 6.99
CA TYR A 407 1.11 -27.22 6.96
C TYR A 407 0.38 -26.89 8.25
N ILE A 408 0.56 -25.66 8.73
CA ILE A 408 -0.14 -25.11 9.90
C ILE A 408 -0.92 -23.91 9.42
N SER A 409 -2.26 -23.97 9.54
CA SER A 409 -3.12 -22.83 9.21
C SER A 409 -2.95 -21.70 10.24
N GLN A 410 -2.94 -20.47 9.73
CA GLN A 410 -2.87 -19.24 10.51
C GLN A 410 -4.17 -18.43 10.42
N ASP A 411 -5.22 -19.01 9.92
CA ASP A 411 -6.50 -18.36 9.76
C ASP A 411 -7.03 -17.80 11.08
N SER A 412 -7.49 -16.57 11.06
CA SER A 412 -8.11 -15.94 12.23
C SER A 412 -9.34 -15.13 11.87
N GLY A 413 -10.41 -15.31 12.61
CA GLY A 413 -11.65 -14.55 12.47
C GLY A 413 -12.36 -14.41 13.80
N THR A 414 -12.45 -13.19 14.30
CA THR A 414 -13.04 -12.89 15.60
C THR A 414 -14.18 -11.89 15.46
N LEU A 415 -15.31 -12.18 16.11
CA LEU A 415 -16.38 -11.21 16.31
C LEU A 415 -15.97 -10.28 17.46
N LEU A 416 -16.01 -8.97 17.24
CA LEU A 416 -15.59 -7.97 18.22
C LEU A 416 -16.76 -7.04 18.57
N PRO A 417 -17.45 -7.23 19.71
CA PRO A 417 -18.46 -6.31 20.20
C PRO A 417 -17.80 -5.15 20.99
N SER A 418 -18.29 -3.95 20.76
CA SER A 418 -17.89 -2.74 21.48
C SER A 418 -19.11 -1.96 21.92
N ILE A 419 -19.11 -1.52 23.18
CA ILE A 419 -20.16 -0.67 23.76
C ILE A 419 -19.51 0.65 24.20
N GLY A 420 -20.15 1.77 23.92
CA GLY A 420 -19.62 3.05 24.33
C GLY A 420 -20.68 4.09 24.66
N ILE A 421 -20.21 5.12 25.36
CA ILE A 421 -21.02 6.28 25.77
C ILE A 421 -20.34 7.52 25.21
N THR A 422 -21.13 8.40 24.63
CA THR A 422 -20.68 9.70 24.11
C THR A 422 -21.40 10.82 24.84
N VAL A 423 -20.67 11.78 25.38
CA VAL A 423 -21.22 13.01 25.97
C VAL A 423 -20.68 14.20 25.16
N ARG A 424 -21.58 15.09 24.73
CA ARG A 424 -21.23 16.36 24.04
C ARG A 424 -21.86 17.51 24.77
N PHE A 425 -21.07 18.54 25.03
CA PHE A 425 -21.45 19.79 25.67
C PHE A 425 -21.52 20.94 24.66
#